data_966fee83690c1f68aa80e493e8c1f85a
#
_entry.id   966fee83690c1f68aa80e493e8c1f85a
#
_cell.length_a   1.000
_cell.length_b   1.000
_cell.length_c   1.000
_cell.angle_alpha   90.00
_cell.angle_beta   90.00
_cell.angle_gamma   90.00
#
_symmetry.space_group_name_H-M   'P 1'
#
loop_
_entity.id
_entity.type
_entity.pdbx_description
1 polymer ?
#
loop_
_entity_poly.entity_id
_entity_poly.type
_entity_poly.pdbx_seq_one_letter_code
_entity_poly.pdbx_strand_id
1 'polypeptide(L)'
;MNKGQEIARFEEMGFFKILHSVNDRNLLVAYHDEYLKDIEEYDQIHDTNYLETLHQYLLCNGSIQHVASNMFCHRNTITYRMRVIEDHWELKLDDTVEKFHLMVAFFIRDYLEVGKF
;
A
#
# COMPACT_ATOMS: atom_id res chain seq x y z
N MET A 1 14.81 -2.29 -3.47
CA MET A 1 14.84 -0.82 -3.60
C MET A 1 14.90 -0.20 -2.23
N ASN A 2 15.78 0.76 -2.02
CA ASN A 2 15.87 1.38 -0.70
C ASN A 2 14.82 2.47 -0.51
N LYS A 3 14.59 2.84 0.74
CA LYS A 3 13.55 3.79 1.12
C LYS A 3 13.78 5.19 0.52
N GLY A 4 15.04 5.59 0.36
CA GLY A 4 15.35 6.89 -0.25
C GLY A 4 14.93 6.99 -1.70
N GLN A 5 15.05 5.91 -2.46
CA GLN A 5 14.59 5.89 -3.86
C GLN A 5 13.07 5.96 -3.97
N GLU A 6 12.36 5.31 -3.05
CA GLU A 6 10.90 5.37 -3.01
C GLU A 6 10.40 6.77 -2.68
N ILE A 7 11.04 7.45 -1.74
CA ILE A 7 10.69 8.82 -1.36
C ILE A 7 10.91 9.76 -2.54
N ALA A 8 12.04 9.63 -3.25
CA ALA A 8 12.33 10.47 -4.41
C ALA A 8 11.29 10.27 -5.52
N ARG A 9 10.87 9.03 -5.79
CA ARG A 9 9.82 8.75 -6.77
C ARG A 9 8.49 9.36 -6.36
N PHE A 10 8.15 9.27 -5.09
CA PHE A 10 6.93 9.83 -4.53
C PHE A 10 6.88 11.34 -4.76
N GLU A 11 7.98 12.05 -4.47
CA GLU A 11 8.07 13.48 -4.67
C GLU A 11 7.96 13.85 -6.15
N GLU A 12 8.59 13.08 -7.03
CA GLU A 12 8.57 13.33 -8.47
C GLU A 12 7.18 13.24 -9.06
N MET A 13 6.31 12.41 -8.49
CA MET A 13 4.93 12.27 -8.96
C MET A 13 4.06 13.49 -8.65
N GLY A 14 4.55 14.43 -7.86
CA GLY A 14 3.81 15.63 -7.51
C GLY A 14 2.77 15.44 -6.42
N PHE A 15 2.41 14.22 -6.09
CA PHE A 15 1.39 13.93 -5.08
C PHE A 15 1.86 14.34 -3.69
N PHE A 16 3.14 14.25 -3.44
CA PHE A 16 3.75 14.69 -2.17
C PHE A 16 3.43 16.16 -1.88
N LYS A 17 3.47 17.00 -2.91
CA LYS A 17 3.14 18.43 -2.78
C LYS A 17 1.70 18.64 -2.33
N ILE A 18 0.79 17.83 -2.88
CA ILE A 18 -0.62 17.89 -2.50
C ILE A 18 -0.78 17.51 -1.03
N LEU A 19 -0.18 16.41 -0.61
CA LEU A 19 -0.23 15.98 0.79
C LEU A 19 0.40 17.00 1.72
N HIS A 20 1.50 17.61 1.30
CA HIS A 20 2.20 18.62 2.10
C HIS A 20 1.35 19.86 2.34
N SER A 21 0.42 20.17 1.43
CA SER A 21 -0.47 21.31 1.58
C SER A 21 -1.70 21.02 2.45
N VAL A 22 -1.92 19.77 2.83
CA VAL A 22 -3.00 19.41 3.75
C VAL A 22 -2.56 19.75 5.18
N ASN A 23 -3.30 20.65 5.81
CA ASN A 23 -2.95 21.14 7.16
C ASN A 23 -3.54 20.26 8.27
N ASP A 24 -4.52 19.46 7.97
CA ASP A 24 -5.20 18.61 8.96
C ASP A 24 -4.61 17.20 8.93
N ARG A 25 -3.68 16.94 9.85
CA ARG A 25 -3.06 15.61 9.98
C ARG A 25 -4.10 14.54 10.30
N ASN A 26 -5.13 14.88 11.07
CA ASN A 26 -6.15 13.91 11.45
C ASN A 26 -6.93 13.41 10.23
N LEU A 27 -7.13 14.25 9.22
CA LEU A 27 -7.76 13.85 7.97
C LEU A 27 -6.92 12.76 7.27
N LEU A 28 -5.61 12.97 7.21
CA LEU A 28 -4.71 12.00 6.58
C LEU A 28 -4.71 10.67 7.34
N VAL A 29 -4.62 10.73 8.67
CA VAL A 29 -4.66 9.52 9.50
C VAL A 29 -5.98 8.79 9.33
N ALA A 30 -7.10 9.49 9.32
CA ALA A 30 -8.40 8.88 9.15
C ALA A 30 -8.54 8.18 7.80
N TYR A 31 -8.03 8.80 6.74
CA TYR A 31 -8.06 8.19 5.41
C TYR A 31 -7.21 6.91 5.38
N HIS A 32 -5.99 7.00 5.92
CA HIS A 32 -5.12 5.83 6.04
C HIS A 32 -5.82 4.69 6.78
N ASP A 33 -6.41 4.99 7.92
CA ASP A 33 -7.03 3.99 8.79
C ASP A 33 -8.23 3.33 8.11
N GLU A 34 -9.01 4.10 7.36
CA GLU A 34 -10.17 3.57 6.64
C GLU A 34 -9.80 2.44 5.69
N TYR A 35 -8.66 2.56 5.01
CA TYR A 35 -8.30 1.61 3.98
C TYR A 35 -7.25 0.57 4.40
N LEU A 36 -6.37 0.91 5.34
CA LEU A 36 -5.21 0.07 5.63
C LEU A 36 -5.14 -0.47 7.05
N LYS A 37 -5.83 0.15 8.01
CA LYS A 37 -5.66 -0.20 9.42
C LYS A 37 -6.02 -1.65 9.72
N ASP A 38 -7.12 -2.14 9.17
CA ASP A 38 -7.55 -3.52 9.43
C ASP A 38 -6.54 -4.53 8.93
N ILE A 39 -5.92 -4.26 7.79
CA ILE A 39 -4.90 -5.15 7.23
C ILE A 39 -3.64 -5.11 8.10
N GLU A 40 -3.23 -3.91 8.54
CA GLU A 40 -2.08 -3.76 9.44
C GLU A 40 -2.28 -4.56 10.73
N GLU A 41 -3.44 -4.44 11.35
CA GLU A 41 -3.75 -5.15 12.60
C GLU A 41 -3.80 -6.65 12.38
N TYR A 42 -4.37 -7.09 11.26
CA TYR A 42 -4.39 -8.50 10.91
C TYR A 42 -2.98 -9.07 10.80
N ASP A 43 -2.10 -8.36 10.11
CA ASP A 43 -0.71 -8.79 9.96
C ASP A 43 0.00 -8.92 11.30
N GLN A 44 -0.25 -7.99 12.23
CA GLN A 44 0.35 -8.03 13.55
C GLN A 44 -0.13 -9.22 14.38
N ILE A 45 -1.42 -9.53 14.28
CA ILE A 45 -2.02 -10.62 15.05
C ILE A 45 -1.60 -11.98 14.49
N HIS A 46 -1.57 -12.12 13.17
CA HIS A 46 -1.38 -13.41 12.50
C HIS A 46 0.02 -13.63 11.94
N ASP A 47 0.93 -12.67 12.17
CA ASP A 47 2.29 -12.72 11.63
C ASP A 47 2.30 -12.98 10.12
N THR A 48 1.46 -12.25 9.42
CA THR A 48 1.36 -12.29 7.97
C THR A 48 1.98 -11.06 7.34
N ASN A 49 2.07 -11.03 6.01
CA ASN A 49 2.68 -9.93 5.26
C ASN A 49 1.72 -9.47 4.14
N TYR A 50 0.46 -9.33 4.47
CA TYR A 50 -0.57 -9.01 3.48
C TYR A 50 -0.54 -7.55 3.04
N LEU A 51 -0.28 -6.63 3.96
CA LEU A 51 -0.24 -5.20 3.60
C LEU A 51 0.84 -4.92 2.57
N GLU A 52 2.04 -5.41 2.80
CA GLU A 52 3.14 -5.21 1.85
C GLU A 52 2.89 -5.94 0.53
N THR A 53 2.28 -7.12 0.57
CA THR A 53 1.91 -7.84 -0.65
C THR A 53 0.93 -7.03 -1.50
N LEU A 54 -0.09 -6.44 -0.85
CA LEU A 54 -1.05 -5.58 -1.54
C LEU A 54 -0.36 -4.36 -2.13
N HIS A 55 0.51 -3.71 -1.37
CA HIS A 55 1.25 -2.55 -1.84
C HIS A 55 2.09 -2.88 -3.07
N GLN A 56 2.84 -3.97 -3.01
CA GLN A 56 3.66 -4.42 -4.15
C GLN A 56 2.80 -4.76 -5.36
N TYR A 57 1.65 -5.40 -5.13
CA TYR A 57 0.72 -5.71 -6.21
C TYR A 57 0.28 -4.46 -6.96
N LEU A 58 -0.06 -3.40 -6.23
CA LEU A 58 -0.46 -2.14 -6.84
C LEU A 58 0.71 -1.47 -7.56
N LEU A 59 1.89 -1.46 -6.95
CA LEU A 59 3.08 -0.86 -7.56
C LEU A 59 3.53 -1.59 -8.82
N CYS A 60 3.30 -2.89 -8.88
CA CYS A 60 3.67 -3.72 -10.03
C CYS A 60 2.55 -3.87 -11.06
N ASN A 61 1.52 -3.03 -10.97
CA ASN A 61 0.36 -3.05 -11.88
C ASN A 61 -0.29 -4.44 -12.00
N GLY A 62 -0.35 -5.16 -10.90
CA GLY A 62 -0.98 -6.48 -10.84
C GLY A 62 -0.13 -7.64 -11.37
N SER A 63 1.15 -7.40 -11.65
CA SER A 63 2.03 -8.46 -12.14
C SER A 63 2.48 -9.36 -11.00
N ILE A 64 1.87 -10.53 -10.88
CA ILE A 64 2.20 -11.53 -9.86
C ILE A 64 3.69 -11.90 -9.91
N GLN A 65 4.23 -12.05 -11.10
CA GLN A 65 5.63 -12.43 -11.29
C GLN A 65 6.58 -11.38 -10.71
N HIS A 66 6.31 -10.09 -10.98
CA HIS A 66 7.13 -9.00 -10.45
C HIS A 66 7.00 -8.88 -8.93
N VAL A 67 5.79 -9.05 -8.39
CA VAL A 67 5.59 -9.03 -6.95
C VAL A 67 6.38 -10.15 -6.27
N ALA A 68 6.29 -11.36 -6.83
CA ALA A 68 7.01 -12.52 -6.30
C ALA A 68 8.52 -12.28 -6.30
N SER A 69 9.05 -11.73 -7.39
CA SER A 69 10.46 -11.40 -7.50
C SER A 69 10.87 -10.37 -6.44
N ASN A 70 10.10 -9.30 -6.28
CA ASN A 70 10.41 -8.24 -5.33
C ASN A 70 10.34 -8.71 -3.88
N MET A 71 9.47 -9.67 -3.58
CA MET A 71 9.26 -10.16 -2.22
C MET A 71 10.00 -11.48 -1.93
N PHE A 72 10.80 -11.94 -2.88
CA PHE A 72 11.58 -13.19 -2.74
C PHE A 72 10.71 -14.39 -2.41
N CYS A 73 9.55 -14.47 -3.08
CA CYS A 73 8.58 -15.55 -2.89
C CYS A 73 8.30 -16.23 -4.22
N HIS A 74 7.75 -17.45 -4.15
CA HIS A 74 7.21 -18.11 -5.33
C HIS A 74 5.91 -17.43 -5.75
N ARG A 75 5.64 -17.39 -7.08
CA ARG A 75 4.43 -16.76 -7.60
C ARG A 75 3.14 -17.36 -7.02
N ASN A 76 3.14 -18.65 -6.71
CA ASN A 76 1.96 -19.30 -6.12
C ASN A 76 1.68 -18.74 -4.73
N THR A 77 2.70 -18.38 -3.98
CA THR A 77 2.55 -17.73 -2.68
C THR A 77 1.84 -16.38 -2.82
N ILE A 78 2.25 -15.59 -3.81
CA ILE A 78 1.64 -14.28 -4.04
C ILE A 78 0.19 -14.44 -4.53
N THR A 79 -0.07 -15.37 -5.44
CA THR A 79 -1.42 -15.66 -5.91
C THR A 79 -2.34 -16.02 -4.74
N TYR A 80 -1.86 -16.88 -3.84
CA TYR A 80 -2.62 -17.26 -2.64
C TYR A 80 -2.89 -16.06 -1.74
N ARG A 81 -1.85 -15.28 -1.45
CA ARG A 81 -2.00 -14.09 -0.59
C ARG A 81 -3.00 -13.11 -1.17
N MET A 82 -2.92 -12.85 -2.48
CA MET A 82 -3.85 -11.92 -3.12
C MET A 82 -5.29 -12.42 -3.08
N ARG A 83 -5.50 -13.73 -3.24
CA ARG A 83 -6.84 -14.30 -3.11
C ARG A 83 -7.40 -14.08 -1.70
N VAL A 84 -6.58 -14.33 -0.67
CA VAL A 84 -6.99 -14.11 0.72
C VAL A 84 -7.31 -12.63 0.95
N ILE A 85 -6.45 -11.73 0.46
CA ILE A 85 -6.62 -10.30 0.63
C ILE A 85 -7.93 -9.83 -0.01
N GLU A 86 -8.15 -10.21 -1.26
CA GLU A 86 -9.36 -9.83 -1.99
C GLU A 86 -10.62 -10.34 -1.31
N ASP A 87 -10.60 -11.59 -0.84
CA ASP A 87 -11.77 -12.21 -0.23
C ASP A 87 -12.03 -11.69 1.17
N HIS A 88 -10.98 -11.58 1.99
CA HIS A 88 -11.14 -11.20 3.40
C HIS A 88 -11.62 -9.75 3.56
N TRP A 89 -11.06 -8.84 2.76
CA TRP A 89 -11.39 -7.42 2.83
C TRP A 89 -12.32 -6.97 1.70
N GLU A 90 -12.84 -7.93 0.93
CA GLU A 90 -13.79 -7.66 -0.15
C GLU A 90 -13.30 -6.60 -1.13
N LEU A 91 -12.02 -6.67 -1.49
CA LEU A 91 -11.41 -5.70 -2.40
C LEU A 91 -11.67 -6.08 -3.84
N LYS A 92 -12.00 -5.06 -4.65
CA LYS A 92 -12.22 -5.21 -6.09
C LYS A 92 -11.04 -4.56 -6.82
N LEU A 93 -9.97 -5.31 -6.99
CA LEU A 93 -8.72 -4.76 -7.53
C LEU A 93 -8.72 -4.60 -9.05
N ASP A 94 -9.82 -4.96 -9.70
CA ASP A 94 -10.08 -4.58 -11.10
C ASP A 94 -10.80 -3.25 -11.23
N ASP A 95 -11.28 -2.68 -10.12
CA ASP A 95 -11.92 -1.37 -10.08
C ASP A 95 -10.87 -0.29 -9.94
N THR A 96 -10.80 0.60 -10.93
CA THR A 96 -9.81 1.69 -10.95
C THR A 96 -9.96 2.64 -9.76
N VAL A 97 -11.20 2.95 -9.37
CA VAL A 97 -11.44 3.89 -8.26
C VAL A 97 -10.99 3.28 -6.94
N GLU A 98 -11.28 2.01 -6.71
CA GLU A 98 -10.83 1.34 -5.48
C GLU A 98 -9.31 1.25 -5.42
N LYS A 99 -8.66 0.90 -6.54
CA LYS A 99 -7.19 0.91 -6.60
C LYS A 99 -6.64 2.30 -6.30
N PHE A 100 -7.29 3.33 -6.80
CA PHE A 100 -6.85 4.71 -6.55
C PHE A 100 -6.91 5.04 -5.06
N HIS A 101 -8.00 4.70 -4.39
CA HIS A 101 -8.11 4.96 -2.94
C HIS A 101 -7.04 4.22 -2.15
N LEU A 102 -6.77 2.96 -2.50
CA LEU A 102 -5.72 2.20 -1.85
C LEU A 102 -4.35 2.82 -2.08
N MET A 103 -4.05 3.24 -3.31
CA MET A 103 -2.78 3.90 -3.63
C MET A 103 -2.62 5.21 -2.86
N VAL A 104 -3.68 6.00 -2.76
CA VAL A 104 -3.65 7.24 -1.97
C VAL A 104 -3.35 6.92 -0.51
N ALA A 105 -3.99 5.88 0.05
CA ALA A 105 -3.75 5.48 1.43
C ALA A 105 -2.28 5.08 1.65
N PHE A 106 -1.68 4.35 0.71
CA PHE A 106 -0.25 4.00 0.80
C PHE A 106 0.65 5.23 0.69
N PHE A 107 0.33 6.17 -0.19
CA PHE A 107 1.08 7.44 -0.29
C PHE A 107 0.99 8.22 1.02
N ILE A 108 -0.18 8.27 1.63
CA ILE A 108 -0.36 8.93 2.93
C ILE A 108 0.47 8.22 4.00
N ARG A 109 0.46 6.90 4.02
CA ARG A 109 1.28 6.13 4.97
C ARG A 109 2.75 6.53 4.85
N ASP A 110 3.27 6.53 3.63
CA ASP A 110 4.66 6.88 3.38
C ASP A 110 4.95 8.33 3.79
N TYR A 111 4.04 9.25 3.47
CA TYR A 111 4.16 10.65 3.85
C TYR A 111 4.22 10.82 5.37
N LEU A 112 3.35 10.13 6.10
CA LEU A 112 3.31 10.22 7.56
C LEU A 112 4.57 9.65 8.19
N GLU A 113 5.14 8.60 7.62
CA GLU A 113 6.41 8.03 8.10
C GLU A 113 7.57 9.00 7.91
N VAL A 114 7.65 9.66 6.74
CA VAL A 114 8.67 10.67 6.46
C VAL A 114 8.54 11.85 7.42
N GLY A 115 7.32 12.26 7.72
CA GLY A 115 7.05 13.39 8.61
C GLY A 115 7.44 13.16 10.07
N LYS A 116 7.86 11.95 10.44
CA LYS A 116 8.31 11.65 11.80
C LYS A 116 9.78 11.98 12.03
N PHE A 117 10.50 12.39 11.01
CA PHE A 117 11.90 12.74 11.12
C PHE A 117 12.12 14.21 11.52
#